data_42099eff71480ac007357d24e7cec881
#
_entry.id   42099eff71480ac007357d24e7cec881
#
_cell.length_a   1.000
_cell.length_b   1.000
_cell.length_c   1.000
_cell.angle_alpha   90.00
_cell.angle_beta   90.00
_cell.angle_gamma   90.00
#
_symmetry.space_group_name_H-M   'P 1'
#
loop_
_entity.id
_entity.type
_entity.pdbx_description
1 polymer ?
#
loop_
_entity_poly.entity_id
_entity_poly.type
_entity_poly.pdbx_seq_one_letter_code
_entity_poly.pdbx_strand_id
1 'polypeptide(L)'
;MVGLITAIILIPLLGAAAVCVWPPTSARAATGSLRNGRPIALMFTIISAGSAVALWRNFDVTATGLQFVERHAWIPAINAEYLVGVDGLSLLLVLLTSLIIPFALLAQPPPNGSRAFYATMLVMQSALYGTFTAQNFVLWFLFYEMSLIPGFLLIKIWGGENRDRAATKFFLYTFLGSVAMLLSFLGIYFAKGTFDFAALASLGKSGLLTGNFAWVAFAGIFVGLAVKVPLFPFHTWLPDAYQTAPTGVSMVLTGVLSKMGVYGFVRLLLPLFPNEIKIIGPWLLGLVVCSIVFAPLSAWAQRDLKRMIAYLSINHLGYCMLGLFALAASPAVAARIDTQAALSGVFMQIFNHGITAATLFYFVGLLEQRRGLRGIDDFGGLMQRTPLLCGWMSVAMFSSLGLPGLNGFVGEFLIFKGSFAMAAAFTAIAVIGLLVTAIVFMRAMQSLFSGPLAENCSAFPDLLRREKLVVVPVTLLMFAIGIVPQFMFNIFNTTVVHMARLLG
;
A
#
# COMPACT_ATOMS: atom_id res chain seq x y z
N MET A 1 6.11 -31.42 1.33
CA MET A 1 6.30 -30.49 2.46
C MET A 1 5.69 -29.14 2.06
N VAL A 2 4.98 -28.46 2.96
CA VAL A 2 4.48 -27.11 2.71
C VAL A 2 5.68 -26.17 2.63
N GLY A 3 5.82 -25.44 1.54
CA GLY A 3 6.91 -24.50 1.38
C GLY A 3 6.76 -23.25 2.27
N LEU A 4 7.82 -22.47 2.40
CA LEU A 4 7.83 -21.32 3.31
C LEU A 4 6.85 -20.21 2.90
N ILE A 5 6.70 -19.96 1.59
CA ILE A 5 5.76 -18.95 1.08
C ILE A 5 4.32 -19.39 1.32
N THR A 6 4.00 -20.64 0.98
CA THR A 6 2.67 -21.22 1.27
C THR A 6 2.36 -21.16 2.76
N ALA A 7 3.33 -21.43 3.64
CA ALA A 7 3.14 -21.30 5.08
C ALA A 7 2.79 -19.86 5.48
N ILE A 8 3.51 -18.85 4.96
CA ILE A 8 3.24 -17.42 5.22
C ILE A 8 1.80 -17.04 4.82
N ILE A 9 1.31 -17.56 3.70
CA ILE A 9 -0.05 -17.32 3.21
C ILE A 9 -1.09 -18.04 4.09
N LEU A 10 -0.83 -19.29 4.50
CA LEU A 10 -1.81 -20.11 5.22
C LEU A 10 -1.91 -19.79 6.72
N ILE A 11 -0.82 -19.36 7.37
CA ILE A 11 -0.80 -19.06 8.80
C ILE A 11 -1.91 -18.07 9.20
N PRO A 12 -2.15 -16.95 8.50
CA PRO A 12 -3.25 -16.06 8.82
C PRO A 12 -4.64 -16.70 8.63
N LEU A 13 -4.82 -17.57 7.64
CA LEU A 13 -6.09 -18.29 7.43
C LEU A 13 -6.38 -19.27 8.56
N LEU A 14 -5.36 -20.00 9.02
CA LEU A 14 -5.47 -20.85 10.21
C LEU A 14 -5.81 -20.03 11.45
N GLY A 15 -5.20 -18.85 11.57
CA GLY A 15 -5.53 -17.88 12.61
C GLY A 15 -6.98 -17.39 12.53
N ALA A 16 -7.50 -17.11 11.34
CA ALA A 16 -8.89 -16.73 11.13
C ALA A 16 -9.85 -17.85 11.57
N ALA A 17 -9.57 -19.09 11.18
CA ALA A 17 -10.34 -20.26 11.61
C ALA A 17 -10.26 -20.42 13.15
N ALA A 18 -9.07 -20.32 13.74
CA ALA A 18 -8.89 -20.41 15.20
C ALA A 18 -9.68 -19.34 15.95
N VAL A 19 -9.69 -18.09 15.47
CA VAL A 19 -10.47 -16.99 16.06
C VAL A 19 -11.98 -17.29 16.02
N CYS A 20 -12.47 -17.90 14.94
CA CYS A 20 -13.89 -18.25 14.81
C CYS A 20 -14.31 -19.40 15.75
N VAL A 21 -13.47 -20.43 15.87
CA VAL A 21 -13.80 -21.68 16.61
C VAL A 21 -13.53 -21.55 18.11
N TRP A 22 -12.64 -20.66 18.55
CA TRP A 22 -12.25 -20.53 19.95
C TRP A 22 -13.48 -20.29 20.85
N PRO A 23 -13.68 -21.11 21.91
CA PRO A 23 -14.86 -20.98 22.75
C PRO A 23 -14.90 -19.61 23.45
N PRO A 24 -16.09 -19.03 23.68
CA PRO A 24 -16.21 -17.82 24.50
C PRO A 24 -15.74 -18.17 25.92
N THR A 25 -14.69 -17.53 26.38
CA THR A 25 -14.29 -17.60 27.78
C THR A 25 -15.48 -17.17 28.64
N SER A 26 -15.80 -17.95 29.71
CA SER A 26 -16.92 -17.71 30.62
C SER A 26 -16.94 -16.23 31.04
N ALA A 27 -18.13 -15.65 31.11
CA ALA A 27 -18.40 -14.21 31.31
C ALA A 27 -17.74 -13.59 32.57
N ARG A 28 -17.19 -14.39 33.47
CA ARG A 28 -16.56 -13.95 34.73
C ARG A 28 -15.03 -13.77 34.67
N ALA A 29 -14.32 -14.29 33.66
CA ALA A 29 -12.85 -14.35 33.67
C ALA A 29 -12.16 -13.44 32.63
N ALA A 30 -12.86 -12.80 31.72
CA ALA A 30 -12.24 -12.08 30.63
C ALA A 30 -12.46 -10.58 30.71
N THR A 31 -11.43 -9.82 30.99
CA THR A 31 -11.32 -8.42 30.56
C THR A 31 -11.62 -8.35 29.06
N GLY A 32 -12.41 -7.36 28.61
CA GLY A 32 -13.02 -7.26 27.28
C GLY A 32 -12.16 -7.63 26.05
N SER A 33 -10.83 -7.60 26.14
CA SER A 33 -9.90 -7.90 25.06
C SER A 33 -9.78 -9.40 24.73
N LEU A 34 -9.82 -10.30 25.71
CA LEU A 34 -9.75 -11.75 25.52
C LEU A 34 -11.02 -12.31 24.88
N ARG A 35 -12.15 -11.66 25.09
CA ARG A 35 -13.45 -12.06 24.55
C ARG A 35 -13.52 -11.91 23.03
N ASN A 36 -12.69 -11.07 22.44
CA ASN A 36 -12.79 -10.62 21.05
C ASN A 36 -11.90 -11.35 20.06
N GLY A 37 -11.09 -12.32 20.48
CA GLY A 37 -10.17 -13.05 19.59
C GLY A 37 -8.90 -12.26 19.19
N ARG A 38 -8.72 -11.03 19.70
CA ARG A 38 -7.54 -10.19 19.40
C ARG A 38 -6.21 -10.84 19.74
N PRO A 39 -6.00 -11.48 20.91
CA PRO A 39 -4.73 -12.12 21.25
C PRO A 39 -4.38 -13.26 20.30
N ILE A 40 -5.39 -14.05 19.88
CA ILE A 40 -5.21 -15.13 18.91
C ILE A 40 -4.78 -14.55 17.56
N ALA A 41 -5.49 -13.52 17.08
CA ALA A 41 -5.13 -12.84 15.85
C ALA A 41 -3.71 -12.28 15.90
N LEU A 42 -3.31 -11.62 16.99
CA LEU A 42 -1.95 -11.13 17.20
C LEU A 42 -0.92 -12.26 17.20
N MET A 43 -1.21 -13.38 17.83
CA MET A 43 -0.32 -14.54 17.83
C MET A 43 -0.03 -15.02 16.39
N PHE A 44 -1.08 -15.24 15.60
CA PHE A 44 -0.91 -15.71 14.22
C PHE A 44 -0.24 -14.67 13.31
N THR A 45 -0.51 -13.38 13.48
CA THR A 45 0.20 -12.34 12.73
C THR A 45 1.68 -12.26 13.11
N ILE A 46 2.03 -12.46 14.39
CA ILE A 46 3.43 -12.49 14.85
C ILE A 46 4.16 -13.73 14.32
N ILE A 47 3.51 -14.91 14.32
CA ILE A 47 4.08 -16.13 13.73
C ILE A 47 4.33 -15.92 12.24
N SER A 48 3.36 -15.33 11.53
CA SER A 48 3.49 -14.99 10.10
C SER A 48 4.62 -13.97 9.86
N ALA A 49 4.74 -12.95 10.71
CA ALA A 49 5.84 -11.98 10.64
C ALA A 49 7.21 -12.63 10.91
N GLY A 50 7.29 -13.55 11.86
CA GLY A 50 8.49 -14.35 12.12
C GLY A 50 8.90 -15.21 10.90
N SER A 51 7.91 -15.80 10.21
CA SER A 51 8.15 -16.55 8.96
C SER A 51 8.63 -15.63 7.83
N ALA A 52 8.11 -14.41 7.72
CA ALA A 52 8.57 -13.41 6.76
C ALA A 52 10.00 -12.93 7.06
N VAL A 53 10.37 -12.78 8.34
CA VAL A 53 11.75 -12.49 8.74
C VAL A 53 12.67 -13.66 8.42
N ALA A 54 12.23 -14.90 8.62
CA ALA A 54 12.98 -16.09 8.23
C ALA A 54 13.19 -16.14 6.71
N LEU A 55 12.16 -15.79 5.92
CA LEU A 55 12.25 -15.66 4.46
C LEU A 55 13.32 -14.63 4.08
N TRP A 56 13.30 -13.43 4.70
CA TRP A 56 14.29 -12.39 4.45
C TRP A 56 15.72 -12.81 4.81
N ARG A 57 15.92 -13.49 5.95
CA ARG A 57 17.25 -13.94 6.37
C ARG A 57 17.86 -14.97 5.44
N ASN A 58 17.06 -15.78 4.79
CA ASN A 58 17.51 -16.80 3.84
C ASN A 58 17.44 -16.32 2.37
N PHE A 59 17.08 -15.06 2.13
CA PHE A 59 17.01 -14.48 0.80
C PHE A 59 18.40 -14.10 0.30
N ASP A 60 18.77 -14.62 -0.87
CA ASP A 60 20.03 -14.26 -1.53
C ASP A 60 19.86 -12.94 -2.29
N VAL A 61 20.43 -11.87 -1.76
CA VAL A 61 20.37 -10.53 -2.35
C VAL A 61 21.15 -10.39 -3.66
N THR A 62 21.98 -11.38 -4.02
CA THR A 62 22.77 -11.38 -5.26
C THR A 62 22.07 -12.08 -6.41
N ALA A 63 21.10 -12.94 -6.13
CA ALA A 63 20.35 -13.68 -7.14
C ALA A 63 19.37 -12.77 -7.92
N THR A 64 19.33 -12.89 -9.23
CA THR A 64 18.49 -12.05 -10.12
C THR A 64 17.10 -12.59 -10.38
N GLY A 65 16.82 -13.84 -10.00
CA GLY A 65 15.56 -14.51 -10.27
C GLY A 65 14.62 -14.58 -9.08
N LEU A 66 13.49 -15.28 -9.29
CA LEU A 66 12.58 -15.66 -8.20
C LEU A 66 13.25 -16.67 -7.29
N GLN A 67 13.06 -16.51 -5.99
CA GLN A 67 13.55 -17.40 -4.94
C GLN A 67 12.37 -18.03 -4.19
N PHE A 68 12.65 -19.14 -3.50
CA PHE A 68 11.64 -19.92 -2.77
C PHE A 68 10.46 -20.34 -3.65
N VAL A 69 10.72 -20.66 -4.93
CA VAL A 69 9.68 -21.00 -5.89
C VAL A 69 8.98 -22.30 -5.51
N GLU A 70 7.67 -22.23 -5.35
CA GLU A 70 6.80 -23.38 -5.14
C GLU A 70 5.86 -23.47 -6.34
N ARG A 71 5.95 -24.59 -7.08
CA ARG A 71 5.20 -24.80 -8.31
C ARG A 71 4.46 -26.14 -8.27
N HIS A 72 3.14 -26.07 -8.40
CA HIS A 72 2.26 -27.23 -8.41
C HIS A 72 1.18 -27.06 -9.48
N ALA A 73 0.83 -28.13 -10.18
CA ALA A 73 -0.33 -28.14 -11.07
C ALA A 73 -1.60 -27.89 -10.25
N TRP A 74 -2.43 -26.93 -10.68
CA TRP A 74 -3.67 -26.57 -9.98
C TRP A 74 -4.91 -26.84 -10.86
N ILE A 75 -5.02 -26.17 -12.02
CA ILE A 75 -6.12 -26.35 -12.96
C ILE A 75 -5.52 -26.64 -14.35
N PRO A 76 -5.20 -27.93 -14.66
CA PRO A 76 -4.50 -28.30 -15.90
C PRO A 76 -5.26 -27.88 -17.17
N ALA A 77 -6.61 -27.91 -17.13
CA ALA A 77 -7.45 -27.58 -18.29
C ALA A 77 -7.22 -26.16 -18.84
N ILE A 78 -6.71 -25.23 -18.03
CA ILE A 78 -6.42 -23.83 -18.41
C ILE A 78 -4.96 -23.45 -18.16
N ASN A 79 -4.07 -24.42 -17.97
CA ASN A 79 -2.66 -24.17 -17.62
C ASN A 79 -2.49 -23.23 -16.41
N ALA A 80 -3.45 -23.20 -15.47
CA ALA A 80 -3.32 -22.43 -14.25
C ALA A 80 -2.58 -23.25 -13.20
N GLU A 81 -1.47 -22.67 -12.69
CA GLU A 81 -0.60 -23.31 -11.73
C GLU A 81 -0.65 -22.59 -10.39
N TYR A 82 -0.51 -23.33 -9.31
CA TYR A 82 -0.10 -22.77 -8.04
C TYR A 82 1.39 -22.48 -8.14
N LEU A 83 1.71 -21.27 -8.50
CA LEU A 83 3.08 -20.78 -8.67
C LEU A 83 3.28 -19.56 -7.80
N VAL A 84 4.07 -19.72 -6.76
CA VAL A 84 4.46 -18.63 -5.86
C VAL A 84 5.98 -18.52 -5.79
N GLY A 85 6.48 -17.33 -5.61
CA GLY A 85 7.90 -17.02 -5.51
C GLY A 85 8.11 -15.58 -5.09
N VAL A 86 9.30 -15.25 -4.63
CA VAL A 86 9.65 -13.90 -4.23
C VAL A 86 10.93 -13.43 -4.90
N ASP A 87 10.95 -12.16 -5.26
CA ASP A 87 12.15 -11.38 -5.56
C ASP A 87 12.22 -10.20 -4.59
N GLY A 88 13.13 -9.25 -4.80
CA GLY A 88 13.30 -8.11 -3.92
C GLY A 88 12.04 -7.24 -3.74
N LEU A 89 11.22 -7.06 -4.79
CA LEU A 89 9.97 -6.30 -4.69
C LEU A 89 8.92 -7.06 -3.88
N SER A 90 8.72 -8.34 -4.19
CA SER A 90 7.78 -9.20 -3.47
C SER A 90 8.15 -9.32 -1.99
N LEU A 91 9.44 -9.54 -1.68
CA LEU A 91 9.94 -9.61 -0.31
C LEU A 91 9.69 -8.32 0.46
N LEU A 92 9.97 -7.17 -0.17
CA LEU A 92 9.73 -5.85 0.42
C LEU A 92 8.26 -5.68 0.85
N LEU A 93 7.30 -6.09 0.01
CA LEU A 93 5.87 -5.98 0.27
C LEU A 93 5.37 -7.03 1.27
N VAL A 94 5.95 -8.21 1.29
CA VAL A 94 5.71 -9.23 2.34
C VAL A 94 6.16 -8.69 3.70
N LEU A 95 7.35 -8.10 3.80
CA LEU A 95 7.85 -7.47 5.03
C LEU A 95 6.98 -6.29 5.46
N LEU A 96 6.55 -5.43 4.53
CA LEU A 96 5.63 -4.34 4.81
C LEU A 96 4.30 -4.84 5.39
N THR A 97 3.72 -5.87 4.78
CA THR A 97 2.47 -6.50 5.25
C THR A 97 2.65 -7.05 6.67
N SER A 98 3.78 -7.73 6.90
CA SER A 98 4.14 -8.32 8.20
C SER A 98 4.35 -7.27 9.30
N LEU A 99 4.73 -6.06 8.94
CA LEU A 99 4.90 -4.94 9.85
C LEU A 99 3.56 -4.26 10.16
N ILE A 100 2.77 -3.94 9.12
CA ILE A 100 1.58 -3.12 9.28
C ILE A 100 0.43 -3.87 9.95
N ILE A 101 0.18 -5.15 9.62
CA ILE A 101 -0.99 -5.87 10.14
C ILE A 101 -0.97 -6.03 11.66
N PRO A 102 0.13 -6.45 12.32
CA PRO A 102 0.18 -6.49 13.79
C PRO A 102 -0.11 -5.13 14.43
N PHE A 103 0.46 -4.05 13.89
CA PHE A 103 0.20 -2.69 14.39
C PHE A 103 -1.24 -2.24 14.16
N ALA A 104 -1.85 -2.60 13.04
CA ALA A 104 -3.26 -2.34 12.77
C ALA A 104 -4.19 -3.08 13.76
N LEU A 105 -3.82 -4.31 14.17
CA LEU A 105 -4.54 -5.05 15.21
C LEU A 105 -4.33 -4.48 16.61
N LEU A 106 -3.21 -3.81 16.85
CA LEU A 106 -2.93 -3.08 18.11
C LEU A 106 -3.62 -1.71 18.15
N ALA A 107 -4.05 -1.17 17.03
CA ALA A 107 -4.88 0.03 16.98
C ALA A 107 -6.23 -0.15 17.69
N GLN A 108 -7.01 0.92 17.78
CA GLN A 108 -8.29 0.91 18.46
C GLN A 108 -9.18 -0.25 17.99
N PRO A 109 -9.71 -1.07 18.92
CA PRO A 109 -10.69 -2.08 18.54
C PRO A 109 -11.97 -1.41 18.04
N PRO A 110 -12.70 -2.06 17.12
CA PRO A 110 -13.99 -1.54 16.67
C PRO A 110 -14.98 -1.46 17.83
N PRO A 111 -15.97 -0.55 17.80
CA PRO A 111 -16.92 -0.33 18.90
C PRO A 111 -17.61 -1.61 19.39
N ASN A 112 -17.90 -2.54 18.49
CA ASN A 112 -18.51 -3.84 18.77
C ASN A 112 -17.51 -4.99 18.59
N GLY A 113 -16.28 -4.84 19.05
CA GLY A 113 -15.17 -5.77 18.86
C GLY A 113 -15.60 -7.22 18.77
N SER A 114 -15.79 -7.71 17.55
CA SER A 114 -16.24 -9.06 17.29
C SER A 114 -15.09 -9.93 16.79
N ARG A 115 -15.19 -11.24 17.01
CA ARG A 115 -14.25 -12.21 16.45
C ARG A 115 -14.20 -12.09 14.93
N ALA A 116 -15.35 -11.84 14.29
CA ALA A 116 -15.45 -11.67 12.85
C ALA A 116 -14.55 -10.53 12.33
N PHE A 117 -14.38 -9.43 13.07
CA PHE A 117 -13.45 -8.37 12.71
C PHE A 117 -12.01 -8.89 12.59
N TYR A 118 -11.53 -9.58 13.61
CA TYR A 118 -10.15 -10.09 13.64
C TYR A 118 -9.93 -11.23 12.63
N ALA A 119 -10.90 -12.12 12.46
CA ALA A 119 -10.87 -13.15 11.45
C ALA A 119 -10.80 -12.53 10.03
N THR A 120 -11.62 -11.51 9.75
CA THR A 120 -11.61 -10.80 8.46
C THR A 120 -10.28 -10.06 8.22
N MET A 121 -9.67 -9.49 9.26
CA MET A 121 -8.32 -8.89 9.16
C MET A 121 -7.24 -9.92 8.81
N LEU A 122 -7.33 -11.14 9.36
CA LEU A 122 -6.40 -12.24 9.05
C LEU A 122 -6.61 -12.78 7.62
N VAL A 123 -7.85 -12.87 7.14
CA VAL A 123 -8.13 -13.20 5.73
C VAL A 123 -7.55 -12.13 4.80
N MET A 124 -7.70 -10.84 5.15
CA MET A 124 -7.06 -9.74 4.43
C MET A 124 -5.53 -9.91 4.37
N GLN A 125 -4.89 -10.26 5.49
CA GLN A 125 -3.44 -10.50 5.55
C GLN A 125 -3.00 -11.60 4.60
N SER A 126 -3.71 -12.73 4.57
CA SER A 126 -3.44 -13.83 3.65
C SER A 126 -3.58 -13.40 2.18
N ALA A 127 -4.66 -12.67 1.86
CA ALA A 127 -4.89 -12.15 0.51
C ALA A 127 -3.73 -11.24 0.05
N LEU A 128 -3.24 -10.37 0.92
CA LEU A 128 -2.11 -9.48 0.62
C LEU A 128 -0.81 -10.27 0.38
N TYR A 129 -0.49 -11.26 1.22
CA TYR A 129 0.67 -12.12 1.00
C TYR A 129 0.57 -12.88 -0.32
N GLY A 130 -0.58 -13.51 -0.60
CA GLY A 130 -0.79 -14.22 -1.85
C GLY A 130 -0.64 -13.32 -3.07
N THR A 131 -1.17 -12.09 -3.04
CA THR A 131 -1.04 -11.14 -4.14
C THR A 131 0.42 -10.75 -4.41
N PHE A 132 1.26 -10.58 -3.37
CA PHE A 132 2.64 -10.19 -3.56
C PHE A 132 3.60 -11.34 -3.89
N THR A 133 3.14 -12.58 -3.79
CA THR A 133 3.97 -13.77 -4.03
C THR A 133 3.53 -14.60 -5.22
N ALA A 134 2.27 -14.50 -5.67
CA ALA A 134 1.78 -15.22 -6.83
C ALA A 134 2.47 -14.77 -8.13
N GLN A 135 2.83 -15.74 -8.97
CA GLN A 135 3.53 -15.57 -10.24
C GLN A 135 2.73 -16.11 -11.45
N ASN A 136 1.50 -16.56 -11.21
CA ASN A 136 0.52 -16.93 -12.22
C ASN A 136 -0.69 -16.02 -12.09
N PHE A 137 -1.21 -15.49 -13.21
CA PHE A 137 -2.29 -14.49 -13.17
C PHE A 137 -3.55 -14.98 -12.47
N VAL A 138 -3.98 -16.24 -12.72
CA VAL A 138 -5.20 -16.77 -12.09
C VAL A 138 -5.06 -16.81 -10.58
N LEU A 139 -3.91 -17.29 -10.08
CA LEU A 139 -3.61 -17.33 -8.65
C LEU A 139 -3.49 -15.92 -8.07
N TRP A 140 -2.80 -15.03 -8.78
CA TRP A 140 -2.64 -13.62 -8.38
C TRP A 140 -4.00 -12.92 -8.31
N PHE A 141 -4.85 -13.09 -9.33
CA PHE A 141 -6.17 -12.50 -9.39
C PHE A 141 -7.08 -13.00 -8.27
N LEU A 142 -7.01 -14.30 -7.94
CA LEU A 142 -7.74 -14.86 -6.82
C LEU A 142 -7.40 -14.16 -5.50
N PHE A 143 -6.12 -13.99 -5.19
CA PHE A 143 -5.70 -13.28 -3.97
C PHE A 143 -5.99 -11.79 -4.03
N TYR A 144 -5.86 -11.18 -5.20
CA TYR A 144 -6.20 -9.79 -5.44
C TYR A 144 -7.68 -9.52 -5.13
N GLU A 145 -8.59 -10.35 -5.64
CA GLU A 145 -10.03 -10.26 -5.36
C GLU A 145 -10.38 -10.72 -3.94
N MET A 146 -9.68 -11.72 -3.40
CA MET A 146 -9.86 -12.13 -2.01
C MET A 146 -9.61 -10.98 -1.04
N SER A 147 -8.84 -9.95 -1.40
CA SER A 147 -8.65 -8.76 -0.58
C SER A 147 -9.86 -7.80 -0.58
N LEU A 148 -10.68 -7.86 -1.63
CA LEU A 148 -11.82 -6.95 -1.82
C LEU A 148 -12.94 -7.23 -0.82
N ILE A 149 -13.30 -8.50 -0.63
CA ILE A 149 -14.40 -8.90 0.25
C ILE A 149 -14.12 -8.51 1.71
N PRO A 150 -12.97 -8.85 2.31
CA PRO A 150 -12.62 -8.36 3.64
C PRO A 150 -12.63 -6.84 3.74
N GLY A 151 -12.07 -6.13 2.74
CA GLY A 151 -12.06 -4.67 2.72
C GLY A 151 -13.46 -4.09 2.77
N PHE A 152 -14.37 -4.60 1.93
CA PHE A 152 -15.78 -4.21 1.91
C PHE A 152 -16.47 -4.47 3.26
N LEU A 153 -16.32 -5.68 3.81
CA LEU A 153 -16.95 -6.06 5.08
C LEU A 153 -16.42 -5.23 6.25
N LEU A 154 -15.11 -4.99 6.30
CA LEU A 154 -14.48 -4.19 7.35
C LEU A 154 -14.98 -2.74 7.36
N ILE A 155 -15.22 -2.14 6.20
CA ILE A 155 -15.80 -0.81 6.10
C ILE A 155 -17.30 -0.85 6.41
N LYS A 156 -18.06 -1.78 5.79
CA LYS A 156 -19.52 -1.83 5.88
C LYS A 156 -20.04 -2.14 7.28
N ILE A 157 -19.39 -3.09 7.98
CA ILE A 157 -19.89 -3.57 9.29
C ILE A 157 -19.37 -2.70 10.43
N TRP A 158 -18.08 -2.33 10.40
CA TRP A 158 -17.38 -1.66 11.51
C TRP A 158 -16.97 -0.21 11.22
N GLY A 159 -17.28 0.32 10.04
CA GLY A 159 -17.05 1.72 9.70
C GLY A 159 -17.93 2.70 10.46
N GLY A 160 -17.54 3.99 10.37
CA GLY A 160 -18.28 5.10 10.96
C GLY A 160 -19.52 5.54 10.17
N GLU A 161 -19.83 6.83 10.24
CA GLU A 161 -20.93 7.43 9.46
C GLU A 161 -20.72 7.24 7.96
N ASN A 162 -21.81 7.08 7.21
CA ASN A 162 -21.84 6.85 5.76
C ASN A 162 -21.11 5.57 5.28
N ARG A 163 -20.89 4.59 6.18
CA ARG A 163 -20.19 3.34 5.90
C ARG A 163 -20.80 2.54 4.74
N ASP A 164 -22.11 2.52 4.60
CA ASP A 164 -22.79 1.80 3.53
C ASP A 164 -22.45 2.38 2.16
N ARG A 165 -22.48 3.72 2.02
CA ARG A 165 -22.11 4.42 0.80
C ARG A 165 -20.61 4.25 0.49
N ALA A 166 -19.76 4.43 1.48
CA ALA A 166 -18.31 4.31 1.32
C ALA A 166 -17.90 2.88 0.93
N ALA A 167 -18.45 1.86 1.60
CA ALA A 167 -18.20 0.46 1.29
C ALA A 167 -18.71 0.07 -0.10
N THR A 168 -19.93 0.46 -0.45
CA THR A 168 -20.51 0.17 -1.78
C THR A 168 -19.69 0.85 -2.89
N LYS A 169 -19.29 2.11 -2.70
CA LYS A 169 -18.45 2.84 -3.66
C LYS A 169 -17.08 2.16 -3.81
N PHE A 170 -16.42 1.79 -2.72
CA PHE A 170 -15.18 1.04 -2.73
C PHE A 170 -15.32 -0.28 -3.52
N PHE A 171 -16.37 -1.06 -3.21
CA PHE A 171 -16.63 -2.34 -3.86
C PHE A 171 -16.87 -2.18 -5.36
N LEU A 172 -17.79 -1.29 -5.75
CA LEU A 172 -18.14 -1.11 -7.16
C LEU A 172 -16.96 -0.63 -8.00
N TYR A 173 -16.18 0.36 -7.51
CA TYR A 173 -15.01 0.85 -8.24
C TYR A 173 -13.98 -0.25 -8.44
N THR A 174 -13.62 -0.95 -7.37
CA THR A 174 -12.56 -1.97 -7.43
C THR A 174 -13.02 -3.20 -8.21
N PHE A 175 -14.27 -3.65 -8.02
CA PHE A 175 -14.83 -4.80 -8.74
C PHE A 175 -14.96 -4.54 -10.25
N LEU A 176 -15.51 -3.40 -10.67
CA LEU A 176 -15.62 -3.08 -12.09
C LEU A 176 -14.25 -2.97 -12.75
N GLY A 177 -13.27 -2.37 -12.07
CA GLY A 177 -11.89 -2.31 -12.56
C GLY A 177 -11.26 -3.68 -12.72
N SER A 178 -11.46 -4.56 -11.74
CA SER A 178 -10.89 -5.91 -11.78
C SER A 178 -11.58 -6.82 -12.80
N VAL A 179 -12.88 -6.67 -13.05
CA VAL A 179 -13.58 -7.37 -14.13
C VAL A 179 -13.01 -6.99 -15.50
N ALA A 180 -12.76 -5.70 -15.75
CA ALA A 180 -12.13 -5.24 -17.00
C ALA A 180 -10.73 -5.86 -17.17
N MET A 181 -9.94 -5.92 -16.10
CA MET A 181 -8.62 -6.56 -16.08
C MET A 181 -8.72 -8.07 -16.34
N LEU A 182 -9.65 -8.76 -15.69
CA LEU A 182 -9.87 -10.21 -15.88
C LEU A 182 -10.21 -10.53 -17.33
N LEU A 183 -11.14 -9.79 -17.94
CA LEU A 183 -11.53 -10.00 -19.33
C LEU A 183 -10.35 -9.80 -20.29
N SER A 184 -9.48 -8.82 -20.01
CA SER A 184 -8.26 -8.60 -20.79
C SER A 184 -7.29 -9.79 -20.68
N PHE A 185 -7.05 -10.33 -19.50
CA PHE A 185 -6.20 -11.50 -19.33
C PHE A 185 -6.79 -12.79 -19.91
N LEU A 186 -8.11 -12.97 -19.82
CA LEU A 186 -8.77 -14.08 -20.51
C LEU A 186 -8.61 -13.96 -22.03
N GLY A 187 -8.77 -12.75 -22.59
CA GLY A 187 -8.50 -12.50 -24.00
C GLY A 187 -7.06 -12.85 -24.39
N ILE A 188 -6.07 -12.45 -23.60
CA ILE A 188 -4.66 -12.79 -23.82
C ILE A 188 -4.45 -14.30 -23.71
N TYR A 189 -5.05 -14.96 -22.75
CA TYR A 189 -4.98 -16.43 -22.62
C TYR A 189 -5.53 -17.15 -23.84
N PHE A 190 -6.72 -16.78 -24.33
CA PHE A 190 -7.29 -17.40 -25.54
C PHE A 190 -6.43 -17.14 -26.78
N ALA A 191 -5.70 -16.02 -26.83
CA ALA A 191 -4.82 -15.71 -27.95
C ALA A 191 -3.43 -16.36 -27.84
N LYS A 192 -2.91 -16.59 -26.62
CA LYS A 192 -1.49 -16.94 -26.37
C LYS A 192 -1.29 -18.16 -25.45
N GLY A 193 -2.33 -18.67 -24.79
CA GLY A 193 -2.33 -19.92 -24.01
C GLY A 193 -1.59 -19.87 -22.67
N THR A 194 -1.29 -18.68 -22.12
CA THR A 194 -0.51 -18.60 -20.87
C THR A 194 -1.06 -17.59 -19.87
N PHE A 195 -0.90 -17.90 -18.58
CA PHE A 195 -1.11 -17.02 -17.43
C PHE A 195 0.16 -16.80 -16.60
N ASP A 196 1.29 -17.39 -16.98
CA ASP A 196 2.56 -17.24 -16.28
C ASP A 196 3.14 -15.85 -16.51
N PHE A 197 3.60 -15.18 -15.45
CA PHE A 197 4.09 -13.78 -15.53
C PHE A 197 5.36 -13.65 -16.38
N ALA A 198 6.27 -14.63 -16.31
CA ALA A 198 7.50 -14.60 -17.10
C ALA A 198 7.18 -14.82 -18.59
N ALA A 199 6.26 -15.73 -18.90
CA ALA A 199 5.79 -15.95 -20.25
C ALA A 199 5.06 -14.71 -20.80
N LEU A 200 4.19 -14.08 -20.02
CA LEU A 200 3.51 -12.84 -20.40
C LEU A 200 4.52 -11.71 -20.69
N ALA A 201 5.51 -11.53 -19.83
CA ALA A 201 6.57 -10.53 -20.05
C ALA A 201 7.35 -10.80 -21.35
N SER A 202 7.60 -12.06 -21.70
CA SER A 202 8.27 -12.43 -22.94
C SER A 202 7.43 -12.12 -24.19
N LEU A 203 6.08 -12.25 -24.09
CA LEU A 203 5.15 -11.85 -25.15
C LEU A 203 5.20 -10.34 -25.43
N GLY A 204 5.28 -9.53 -24.37
CA GLY A 204 5.43 -8.07 -24.50
C GLY A 204 6.74 -7.70 -25.22
N LYS A 205 7.85 -8.30 -24.81
CA LYS A 205 9.16 -8.06 -25.45
C LYS A 205 9.22 -8.48 -26.92
N SER A 206 8.62 -9.60 -27.26
CA SER A 206 8.61 -10.10 -28.63
C SER A 206 7.64 -9.34 -29.56
N GLY A 207 6.87 -8.39 -29.02
CA GLY A 207 5.86 -7.66 -29.79
C GLY A 207 4.74 -8.53 -30.36
N LEU A 208 4.47 -9.67 -29.74
CA LEU A 208 3.43 -10.61 -30.20
C LEU A 208 1.99 -10.18 -29.86
N LEU A 209 1.84 -9.17 -29.02
CA LEU A 209 0.58 -8.48 -28.79
C LEU A 209 0.54 -7.22 -29.67
N THR A 210 -0.33 -7.17 -30.66
CA THR A 210 -0.38 -6.08 -31.64
C THR A 210 -1.80 -5.68 -32.00
N GLY A 211 -1.93 -4.53 -32.65
CA GLY A 211 -3.19 -4.05 -33.20
C GLY A 211 -4.23 -3.67 -32.13
N ASN A 212 -5.49 -3.63 -32.54
CA ASN A 212 -6.59 -3.22 -31.67
C ASN A 212 -6.76 -4.12 -30.44
N PHE A 213 -6.42 -5.40 -30.55
CA PHE A 213 -6.49 -6.33 -29.43
C PHE A 213 -5.53 -5.92 -28.30
N ALA A 214 -4.29 -5.56 -28.62
CA ALA A 214 -3.31 -5.11 -27.62
C ALA A 214 -3.81 -3.85 -26.88
N TRP A 215 -4.39 -2.88 -27.62
CA TRP A 215 -4.95 -1.67 -27.03
C TRP A 215 -6.14 -1.94 -26.11
N VAL A 216 -7.06 -2.82 -26.48
CA VAL A 216 -8.21 -3.20 -25.64
C VAL A 216 -7.72 -3.92 -24.38
N ALA A 217 -6.79 -4.87 -24.51
CA ALA A 217 -6.20 -5.58 -23.38
C ALA A 217 -5.43 -4.64 -22.44
N PHE A 218 -4.62 -3.75 -23.03
CA PHE A 218 -3.94 -2.69 -22.28
C PHE A 218 -4.92 -1.84 -21.47
N ALA A 219 -5.98 -1.33 -22.13
CA ALA A 219 -6.95 -0.44 -21.50
C ALA A 219 -7.65 -1.11 -20.32
N GLY A 220 -8.07 -2.38 -20.45
CA GLY A 220 -8.74 -3.11 -19.38
C GLY A 220 -7.81 -3.36 -18.17
N ILE A 221 -6.55 -3.76 -18.40
CA ILE A 221 -5.57 -3.95 -17.33
C ILE A 221 -5.22 -2.60 -16.68
N PHE A 222 -5.00 -1.57 -17.50
CA PHE A 222 -4.72 -0.21 -17.02
C PHE A 222 -5.83 0.30 -16.09
N VAL A 223 -7.09 0.23 -16.51
CA VAL A 223 -8.24 0.69 -15.71
C VAL A 223 -8.31 -0.06 -14.39
N GLY A 224 -8.17 -1.40 -14.39
CA GLY A 224 -8.18 -2.19 -13.17
C GLY A 224 -7.11 -1.77 -12.16
N LEU A 225 -5.89 -1.56 -12.65
CA LEU A 225 -4.78 -1.13 -11.81
C LEU A 225 -4.88 0.36 -11.42
N ALA A 226 -5.35 1.24 -12.31
CA ALA A 226 -5.53 2.67 -12.07
C ALA A 226 -6.61 2.95 -11.00
N VAL A 227 -7.67 2.13 -10.94
CA VAL A 227 -8.63 2.16 -9.85
C VAL A 227 -7.95 1.82 -8.51
N LYS A 228 -7.10 0.80 -8.50
CA LYS A 228 -6.45 0.32 -7.27
C LYS A 228 -5.37 1.28 -6.75
N VAL A 229 -4.59 1.92 -7.65
CA VAL A 229 -3.58 2.95 -7.31
C VAL A 229 -4.21 4.30 -6.97
N PRO A 230 -5.45 4.48 -7.07
CA PRO A 230 -6.36 5.61 -7.24
C PRO A 230 -5.80 6.77 -8.09
N LEU A 231 -5.51 6.49 -9.36
CA LEU A 231 -5.13 7.56 -10.30
C LEU A 231 -6.35 8.43 -10.68
N PHE A 232 -6.12 9.70 -10.95
CA PHE A 232 -7.17 10.54 -11.54
C PHE A 232 -7.60 9.98 -12.92
N PRO A 233 -8.90 9.86 -13.22
CA PRO A 233 -10.08 10.23 -12.42
C PRO A 233 -10.64 9.12 -11.51
N PHE A 234 -9.99 7.97 -11.41
CA PHE A 234 -10.49 6.76 -10.71
C PHE A 234 -10.32 6.77 -9.18
N HIS A 235 -9.92 7.89 -8.59
CA HIS A 235 -9.51 8.01 -7.19
C HIS A 235 -10.63 8.25 -6.18
N THR A 236 -11.83 8.62 -6.62
CA THR A 236 -12.85 9.22 -5.73
C THR A 236 -13.42 8.28 -4.66
N TRP A 237 -13.21 6.98 -4.78
CA TRP A 237 -13.60 5.99 -3.78
C TRP A 237 -12.72 6.01 -2.52
N LEU A 238 -11.42 6.34 -2.69
CA LEU A 238 -10.42 6.17 -1.65
C LEU A 238 -10.63 7.10 -0.46
N PRO A 239 -10.86 8.44 -0.62
CA PRO A 239 -11.09 9.32 0.53
C PRO A 239 -12.28 8.89 1.37
N ASP A 240 -13.38 8.46 0.74
CA ASP A 240 -14.59 8.03 1.43
C ASP A 240 -14.34 6.73 2.22
N ALA A 241 -13.65 5.75 1.60
CA ALA A 241 -13.32 4.48 2.24
C ALA A 241 -12.37 4.66 3.44
N TYR A 242 -11.28 5.45 3.27
CA TYR A 242 -10.27 5.63 4.32
C TYR A 242 -10.76 6.46 5.50
N GLN A 243 -11.59 7.47 5.24
CA GLN A 243 -12.21 8.29 6.27
C GLN A 243 -13.16 7.47 7.14
N THR A 244 -13.97 6.61 6.51
CA THR A 244 -15.04 5.86 7.15
C THR A 244 -14.56 4.60 7.86
N ALA A 245 -13.51 3.97 7.35
CA ALA A 245 -12.96 2.73 7.91
C ALA A 245 -12.49 2.91 9.36
N PRO A 246 -12.61 1.86 10.21
CA PRO A 246 -11.93 1.82 11.50
C PRO A 246 -10.43 2.09 11.35
N THR A 247 -9.81 2.72 12.32
CA THR A 247 -8.39 3.16 12.24
C THR A 247 -7.44 2.05 11.77
N GLY A 248 -7.50 0.85 12.38
CA GLY A 248 -6.65 -0.27 11.98
C GLY A 248 -6.91 -0.71 10.54
N VAL A 249 -8.16 -0.61 10.06
CA VAL A 249 -8.50 -0.91 8.66
C VAL A 249 -7.93 0.16 7.74
N SER A 250 -8.06 1.46 8.06
CA SER A 250 -7.47 2.55 7.28
C SER A 250 -5.94 2.39 7.18
N MET A 251 -5.27 1.94 8.26
CA MET A 251 -3.84 1.62 8.24
C MET A 251 -3.49 0.54 7.22
N VAL A 252 -4.29 -0.53 7.11
CA VAL A 252 -4.06 -1.62 6.14
C VAL A 252 -4.38 -1.18 4.72
N LEU A 253 -5.49 -0.48 4.52
CA LEU A 253 -5.90 0.02 3.21
C LEU A 253 -4.84 0.95 2.60
N THR A 254 -4.35 1.92 3.39
CA THR A 254 -3.33 2.84 2.93
C THR A 254 -1.93 2.23 2.94
N GLY A 255 -1.59 1.44 3.99
CA GLY A 255 -0.26 0.90 4.19
C GLY A 255 0.11 -0.17 3.18
N VAL A 256 -0.82 -1.04 2.81
CA VAL A 256 -0.53 -2.26 2.03
C VAL A 256 -1.44 -2.41 0.81
N LEU A 257 -2.77 -2.33 0.98
CA LEU A 257 -3.72 -2.68 -0.09
C LEU A 257 -3.53 -1.81 -1.35
N SER A 258 -3.32 -0.51 -1.21
CA SER A 258 -3.09 0.39 -2.35
C SER A 258 -1.81 0.05 -3.14
N LYS A 259 -0.82 -0.61 -2.53
CA LYS A 259 0.43 -1.02 -3.17
C LYS A 259 0.26 -2.18 -4.14
N MET A 260 -0.83 -2.96 -4.00
CA MET A 260 -1.16 -4.03 -4.95
C MET A 260 -1.31 -3.49 -6.39
N GLY A 261 -1.84 -2.27 -6.54
CA GLY A 261 -1.95 -1.64 -7.85
C GLY A 261 -0.58 -1.26 -8.44
N VAL A 262 0.29 -0.63 -7.65
CA VAL A 262 1.66 -0.29 -8.11
C VAL A 262 2.45 -1.56 -8.44
N TYR A 263 2.32 -2.61 -7.60
CA TYR A 263 2.88 -3.93 -7.87
C TYR A 263 2.39 -4.49 -9.22
N GLY A 264 1.08 -4.40 -9.50
CA GLY A 264 0.48 -4.83 -10.76
C GLY A 264 1.00 -4.04 -11.96
N PHE A 265 1.21 -2.73 -11.85
CA PHE A 265 1.85 -1.95 -12.90
C PHE A 265 3.25 -2.45 -13.21
N VAL A 266 4.07 -2.68 -12.18
CA VAL A 266 5.46 -3.15 -12.34
C VAL A 266 5.52 -4.57 -12.88
N ARG A 267 4.64 -5.48 -12.41
CA ARG A 267 4.68 -6.91 -12.75
C ARG A 267 3.97 -7.29 -14.02
N LEU A 268 2.89 -6.60 -14.34
CA LEU A 268 1.98 -6.98 -15.41
C LEU A 268 1.96 -5.97 -16.53
N LEU A 269 1.56 -4.72 -16.26
CA LEU A 269 1.30 -3.77 -17.33
C LEU A 269 2.58 -3.35 -18.07
N LEU A 270 3.61 -2.93 -17.34
CA LEU A 270 4.85 -2.44 -17.94
C LEU A 270 5.58 -3.49 -18.78
N PRO A 271 5.77 -4.75 -18.31
CA PRO A 271 6.42 -5.76 -19.12
C PRO A 271 5.59 -6.25 -20.31
N LEU A 272 4.26 -6.21 -20.20
CA LEU A 272 3.36 -6.79 -21.19
C LEU A 272 3.08 -5.84 -22.37
N PHE A 273 3.06 -4.51 -22.13
CA PHE A 273 2.68 -3.50 -23.10
C PHE A 273 3.71 -2.36 -23.27
N PRO A 274 4.99 -2.66 -23.51
CA PRO A 274 6.01 -1.62 -23.62
C PRO A 274 5.77 -0.65 -24.78
N ASN A 275 5.23 -1.12 -25.89
CA ASN A 275 4.95 -0.30 -27.07
C ASN A 275 3.77 0.65 -26.85
N GLU A 276 2.66 0.14 -26.30
CA GLU A 276 1.46 0.90 -26.02
C GLU A 276 1.75 2.02 -25.03
N ILE A 277 2.48 1.71 -23.95
CA ILE A 277 2.86 2.70 -22.93
C ILE A 277 3.75 3.79 -23.52
N LYS A 278 4.68 3.43 -24.37
CA LYS A 278 5.55 4.40 -25.05
C LYS A 278 4.75 5.38 -25.90
N ILE A 279 3.74 4.90 -26.61
CA ILE A 279 2.89 5.73 -27.50
C ILE A 279 2.05 6.70 -26.68
N ILE A 280 1.37 6.23 -25.61
CA ILE A 280 0.49 7.08 -24.80
C ILE A 280 1.15 7.66 -23.55
N GLY A 281 2.44 7.46 -23.38
CA GLY A 281 3.21 7.88 -22.20
C GLY A 281 2.99 9.34 -21.79
N PRO A 282 3.01 10.34 -22.70
CA PRO A 282 2.72 11.73 -22.35
C PRO A 282 1.33 11.93 -21.72
N TRP A 283 0.31 11.21 -22.21
CA TRP A 283 -1.04 11.26 -21.63
C TRP A 283 -1.11 10.60 -20.25
N LEU A 284 -0.41 9.47 -20.07
CA LEU A 284 -0.31 8.83 -18.77
C LEU A 284 0.40 9.71 -17.75
N LEU A 285 1.49 10.37 -18.14
CA LEU A 285 2.18 11.35 -17.32
C LEU A 285 1.28 12.55 -16.98
N GLY A 286 0.46 13.02 -17.94
CA GLY A 286 -0.54 14.05 -17.69
C GLY A 286 -1.54 13.66 -16.61
N LEU A 287 -2.10 12.44 -16.66
CA LEU A 287 -3.02 11.92 -15.63
C LEU A 287 -2.35 11.81 -14.25
N VAL A 288 -1.09 11.40 -14.22
CA VAL A 288 -0.31 11.30 -12.98
C VAL A 288 -0.05 12.67 -12.39
N VAL A 289 0.37 13.64 -13.20
CA VAL A 289 0.59 15.03 -12.74
C VAL A 289 -0.71 15.64 -12.23
N CYS A 290 -1.84 15.39 -12.89
CA CYS A 290 -3.16 15.75 -12.36
C CYS A 290 -3.37 15.16 -10.96
N SER A 291 -3.10 13.84 -10.78
CA SER A 291 -3.23 13.21 -9.46
C SER A 291 -2.30 13.86 -8.41
N ILE A 292 -1.06 14.15 -8.78
CA ILE A 292 -0.05 14.75 -7.89
C ILE A 292 -0.42 16.17 -7.46
N VAL A 293 -0.99 16.97 -8.36
CA VAL A 293 -1.30 18.38 -8.06
C VAL A 293 -2.69 18.55 -7.43
N PHE A 294 -3.72 17.89 -7.99
CA PHE A 294 -5.09 18.05 -7.48
C PHE A 294 -5.34 17.36 -6.15
N ALA A 295 -4.67 16.24 -5.86
CA ALA A 295 -4.91 15.54 -4.61
C ALA A 295 -4.51 16.39 -3.37
N PRO A 296 -3.32 17.00 -3.29
CA PRO A 296 -2.99 17.84 -2.14
C PRO A 296 -3.79 19.16 -2.10
N LEU A 297 -4.21 19.72 -3.24
CA LEU A 297 -5.17 20.84 -3.26
C LEU A 297 -6.52 20.41 -2.68
N SER A 298 -6.98 19.20 -2.99
CA SER A 298 -8.18 18.63 -2.39
C SER A 298 -7.99 18.38 -0.89
N ALA A 299 -6.80 17.91 -0.47
CA ALA A 299 -6.45 17.74 0.95
C ALA A 299 -6.48 19.04 1.73
N TRP A 300 -6.01 20.14 1.14
CA TRP A 300 -6.06 21.47 1.75
C TRP A 300 -7.50 21.89 2.11
N ALA A 301 -8.46 21.57 1.25
CA ALA A 301 -9.87 21.88 1.46
C ALA A 301 -10.56 21.01 2.53
N GLN A 302 -9.90 19.93 3.00
CA GLN A 302 -10.51 19.04 3.98
C GLN A 302 -10.40 19.61 5.41
N ARG A 303 -11.46 19.38 6.19
CA ARG A 303 -11.47 19.62 7.64
C ARG A 303 -11.26 18.35 8.43
N ASP A 304 -11.59 17.17 7.89
CA ASP A 304 -11.39 15.88 8.52
C ASP A 304 -9.96 15.36 8.27
N LEU A 305 -9.22 15.08 9.33
CA LEU A 305 -7.81 14.64 9.27
C LEU A 305 -7.62 13.31 8.53
N LYS A 306 -8.51 12.32 8.71
CA LYS A 306 -8.43 11.05 7.95
C LYS A 306 -8.60 11.30 6.46
N ARG A 307 -9.56 12.15 6.09
CA ARG A 307 -9.83 12.48 4.69
C ARG A 307 -8.70 13.29 4.06
N MET A 308 -8.11 14.21 4.82
CA MET A 308 -6.90 14.94 4.41
C MET A 308 -5.75 13.99 4.10
N ILE A 309 -5.41 13.06 5.00
CA ILE A 309 -4.33 12.08 4.81
C ILE A 309 -4.67 11.14 3.63
N ALA A 310 -5.94 10.80 3.43
CA ALA A 310 -6.38 9.98 2.30
C ALA A 310 -6.07 10.64 0.95
N TYR A 311 -6.35 11.94 0.79
CA TYR A 311 -5.97 12.68 -0.42
C TYR A 311 -4.45 12.79 -0.58
N LEU A 312 -3.71 13.01 0.51
CA LEU A 312 -2.24 13.02 0.46
C LEU A 312 -1.66 11.66 0.07
N SER A 313 -2.32 10.55 0.43
CA SER A 313 -1.93 9.21 -0.04
C SER A 313 -2.07 9.06 -1.56
N ILE A 314 -3.06 9.69 -2.21
CA ILE A 314 -3.20 9.72 -3.68
C ILE A 314 -2.00 10.44 -4.30
N ASN A 315 -1.58 11.56 -3.72
CA ASN A 315 -0.41 12.31 -4.17
C ASN A 315 0.87 11.45 -4.12
N HIS A 316 1.16 10.81 -2.99
CA HIS A 316 2.36 9.98 -2.82
C HIS A 316 2.39 8.74 -3.73
N LEU A 317 1.23 8.11 -3.98
CA LEU A 317 1.13 7.04 -4.98
C LEU A 317 1.31 7.60 -6.41
N GLY A 318 0.88 8.82 -6.65
CA GLY A 318 1.16 9.56 -7.88
C GLY A 318 2.66 9.67 -8.15
N TYR A 319 3.50 9.91 -7.13
CA TYR A 319 4.97 9.91 -7.30
C TYR A 319 5.49 8.56 -7.81
N CYS A 320 5.00 7.43 -7.26
CA CYS A 320 5.37 6.12 -7.76
C CYS A 320 5.01 5.96 -9.25
N MET A 321 3.82 6.43 -9.64
CA MET A 321 3.38 6.34 -11.03
C MET A 321 4.15 7.31 -11.95
N LEU A 322 4.59 8.47 -11.44
CA LEU A 322 5.48 9.38 -12.16
C LEU A 322 6.78 8.66 -12.55
N GLY A 323 7.42 7.99 -11.57
CA GLY A 323 8.64 7.22 -11.82
C GLY A 323 8.44 6.11 -12.85
N LEU A 324 7.34 5.36 -12.75
CA LEU A 324 7.04 4.24 -13.66
C LEU A 324 6.73 4.70 -15.08
N PHE A 325 5.92 5.74 -15.26
CA PHE A 325 5.53 6.20 -16.60
C PHE A 325 6.62 7.07 -17.26
N ALA A 326 7.40 7.81 -16.49
CA ALA A 326 8.56 8.51 -17.02
C ALA A 326 9.56 7.51 -17.63
N LEU A 327 9.83 6.40 -16.93
CA LEU A 327 10.68 5.32 -17.40
C LEU A 327 10.13 4.67 -18.68
N ALA A 328 8.84 4.34 -18.69
CA ALA A 328 8.23 3.63 -19.80
C ALA A 328 8.00 4.51 -21.06
N ALA A 329 7.85 5.83 -20.87
CA ALA A 329 7.68 6.80 -21.96
C ALA A 329 9.00 7.35 -22.52
N SER A 330 10.14 7.06 -21.85
CA SER A 330 11.43 7.60 -22.24
C SER A 330 11.94 6.99 -23.55
N PRO A 331 12.57 7.80 -24.45
CA PRO A 331 13.36 7.25 -25.54
C PRO A 331 14.49 6.37 -24.98
N ALA A 332 14.93 5.35 -25.75
CA ALA A 332 15.97 4.38 -25.40
C ALA A 332 17.35 4.96 -24.97
N VAL A 333 17.48 6.27 -24.88
CA VAL A 333 18.69 7.05 -24.59
C VAL A 333 18.79 7.48 -23.12
N ALA A 334 17.74 7.27 -22.30
CA ALA A 334 17.85 7.59 -20.87
C ALA A 334 18.96 6.72 -20.24
N ALA A 335 19.90 7.35 -19.56
CA ALA A 335 21.00 6.64 -18.93
C ALA A 335 20.43 5.56 -17.98
N ARG A 336 20.99 4.35 -18.02
CA ARG A 336 20.57 3.23 -17.13
C ARG A 336 20.52 3.63 -15.66
N ILE A 337 21.35 4.60 -15.26
CA ILE A 337 21.40 5.14 -13.90
C ILE A 337 20.09 5.84 -13.52
N ASP A 338 19.48 6.61 -14.41
CA ASP A 338 18.24 7.35 -14.12
C ASP A 338 17.04 6.40 -14.05
N THR A 339 17.00 5.39 -14.92
CA THR A 339 16.02 4.30 -14.87
C THR A 339 16.10 3.54 -13.54
N GLN A 340 17.31 3.17 -13.10
CA GLN A 340 17.52 2.50 -11.81
C GLN A 340 17.16 3.40 -10.64
N ALA A 341 17.48 4.71 -10.70
CA ALA A 341 17.12 5.67 -9.68
C ALA A 341 15.59 5.77 -9.53
N ALA A 342 14.85 5.94 -10.63
CA ALA A 342 13.39 6.00 -10.61
C ALA A 342 12.77 4.73 -10.03
N LEU A 343 13.18 3.54 -10.49
CA LEU A 343 12.67 2.27 -9.95
C LEU A 343 13.02 2.06 -8.48
N SER A 344 14.26 2.35 -8.09
CA SER A 344 14.68 2.28 -6.68
C SER A 344 13.85 3.22 -5.81
N GLY A 345 13.58 4.43 -6.31
CA GLY A 345 12.72 5.40 -5.67
C GLY A 345 11.30 4.89 -5.52
N VAL A 346 10.73 4.27 -6.56
CA VAL A 346 9.38 3.66 -6.52
C VAL A 346 9.32 2.56 -5.45
N PHE A 347 10.29 1.64 -5.42
CA PHE A 347 10.31 0.55 -4.45
C PHE A 347 10.46 1.08 -3.02
N MET A 348 11.32 2.07 -2.81
CA MET A 348 11.43 2.75 -1.53
C MET A 348 10.14 3.46 -1.15
N GLN A 349 9.52 4.20 -2.08
CA GLN A 349 8.31 4.99 -1.79
C GLN A 349 7.10 4.11 -1.46
N ILE A 350 6.94 2.96 -2.12
CA ILE A 350 5.89 1.99 -1.76
C ILE A 350 6.00 1.59 -0.29
N PHE A 351 7.20 1.28 0.18
CA PHE A 351 7.45 0.89 1.57
C PHE A 351 7.33 2.09 2.52
N ASN A 352 8.00 3.18 2.21
CA ASN A 352 8.06 4.38 3.04
C ASN A 352 6.68 4.99 3.26
N HIS A 353 5.91 5.21 2.18
CA HIS A 353 4.53 5.67 2.29
C HIS A 353 3.66 4.66 3.07
N GLY A 354 3.92 3.35 2.92
CA GLY A 354 3.20 2.31 3.66
C GLY A 354 3.29 2.52 5.17
N ILE A 355 4.49 2.67 5.70
CA ILE A 355 4.69 2.89 7.14
C ILE A 355 4.28 4.28 7.60
N THR A 356 4.62 5.32 6.83
CA THR A 356 4.35 6.72 7.21
C THR A 356 2.85 7.02 7.24
N ALA A 357 2.11 6.68 6.19
CA ALA A 357 0.67 6.92 6.12
C ALA A 357 -0.11 6.07 7.14
N ALA A 358 0.26 4.79 7.34
CA ALA A 358 -0.36 3.98 8.37
C ALA A 358 -0.15 4.57 9.77
N THR A 359 1.04 5.10 10.05
CA THR A 359 1.36 5.77 11.32
C THR A 359 0.55 7.06 11.49
N LEU A 360 0.39 7.86 10.44
CA LEU A 360 -0.45 9.06 10.49
C LEU A 360 -1.92 8.70 10.77
N PHE A 361 -2.47 7.67 10.12
CA PHE A 361 -3.83 7.17 10.45
C PHE A 361 -3.92 6.68 11.88
N TYR A 362 -2.89 6.04 12.41
CA TYR A 362 -2.86 5.62 13.82
C TYR A 362 -2.94 6.83 14.75
N PHE A 363 -2.17 7.90 14.52
CA PHE A 363 -2.24 9.12 15.33
C PHE A 363 -3.61 9.78 15.28
N VAL A 364 -4.21 9.93 14.10
CA VAL A 364 -5.57 10.47 13.98
C VAL A 364 -6.57 9.56 14.70
N GLY A 365 -6.38 8.25 14.66
CA GLY A 365 -7.18 7.29 15.43
C GLY A 365 -7.03 7.48 16.95
N LEU A 366 -5.86 7.86 17.46
CA LEU A 366 -5.68 8.20 18.87
C LEU A 366 -6.42 9.50 19.26
N LEU A 367 -6.40 10.51 18.39
CA LEU A 367 -7.17 11.74 18.58
C LEU A 367 -8.68 11.42 18.63
N GLU A 368 -9.18 10.68 17.64
CA GLU A 368 -10.58 10.24 17.54
C GLU A 368 -11.00 9.41 18.75
N GLN A 369 -10.17 8.46 19.21
CA GLN A 369 -10.48 7.62 20.36
C GLN A 369 -10.67 8.42 21.66
N ARG A 370 -9.88 9.48 21.83
CA ARG A 370 -9.86 10.26 23.06
C ARG A 370 -11.00 11.26 23.14
N ARG A 371 -11.51 11.75 22.01
CA ARG A 371 -12.49 12.82 21.98
C ARG A 371 -13.71 12.57 21.06
N GLY A 372 -13.69 11.52 20.26
CA GLY A 372 -14.71 11.32 19.23
C GLY A 372 -14.61 12.32 18.07
N LEU A 373 -13.59 13.19 18.05
CA LEU A 373 -13.40 14.27 17.08
C LEU A 373 -12.17 14.00 16.24
N ARG A 374 -12.17 14.49 15.01
CA ARG A 374 -11.06 14.37 14.05
C ARG A 374 -10.98 15.52 13.05
N GLY A 375 -11.69 16.60 13.31
CA GLY A 375 -11.57 17.84 12.55
C GLY A 375 -10.26 18.55 12.88
N ILE A 376 -9.65 19.18 11.88
CA ILE A 376 -8.41 19.94 12.06
C ILE A 376 -8.62 21.14 13.01
N ASP A 377 -9.83 21.70 13.03
CA ASP A 377 -10.22 22.83 13.84
C ASP A 377 -10.76 22.43 15.24
N ASP A 378 -10.90 21.11 15.49
CA ASP A 378 -11.39 20.59 16.78
C ASP A 378 -10.30 20.61 17.87
N PHE A 379 -9.05 20.84 17.50
CA PHE A 379 -7.89 20.79 18.35
C PHE A 379 -7.13 22.12 18.31
N GLY A 380 -6.31 22.39 19.34
CA GLY A 380 -5.42 23.54 19.41
C GLY A 380 -4.53 23.44 20.64
N GLY A 381 -3.29 23.88 20.53
CA GLY A 381 -2.35 23.93 21.66
C GLY A 381 -1.99 22.57 22.26
N LEU A 382 -2.20 21.43 21.53
CA LEU A 382 -1.95 20.10 22.05
C LEU A 382 -0.52 19.89 22.57
N MET A 383 0.47 20.62 22.04
CA MET A 383 1.86 20.53 22.48
C MET A 383 2.00 20.82 23.99
N GLN A 384 1.14 21.66 24.55
CA GLN A 384 1.19 22.00 25.97
C GLN A 384 0.83 20.83 26.90
N ARG A 385 0.00 19.89 26.43
CA ARG A 385 -0.51 18.75 27.23
C ARG A 385 0.03 17.42 26.79
N THR A 386 0.33 17.25 25.50
CA THR A 386 0.71 15.96 24.91
C THR A 386 2.00 16.08 24.09
N PRO A 387 3.13 16.50 24.71
CA PRO A 387 4.37 16.74 23.98
C PRO A 387 4.91 15.49 23.27
N LEU A 388 4.76 14.31 23.84
CA LEU A 388 5.22 13.07 23.19
C LEU A 388 4.38 12.71 21.98
N LEU A 389 3.04 12.81 22.07
CA LEU A 389 2.15 12.57 20.95
C LEU A 389 2.47 13.55 19.81
N CYS A 390 2.57 14.84 20.11
CA CYS A 390 2.87 15.87 19.12
C CYS A 390 4.25 15.67 18.49
N GLY A 391 5.28 15.35 19.28
CA GLY A 391 6.63 15.09 18.80
C GLY A 391 6.68 13.92 17.81
N TRP A 392 6.14 12.77 18.19
CA TRP A 392 6.15 11.59 17.31
C TRP A 392 5.24 11.75 16.09
N MET A 393 4.08 12.41 16.24
CA MET A 393 3.21 12.72 15.09
C MET A 393 3.88 13.69 14.13
N SER A 394 4.64 14.67 14.64
CA SER A 394 5.44 15.58 13.80
C SER A 394 6.50 14.82 12.99
N VAL A 395 7.17 13.83 13.57
CA VAL A 395 8.12 12.98 12.83
C VAL A 395 7.45 12.30 11.65
N ALA A 396 6.26 11.71 11.86
CA ALA A 396 5.51 11.08 10.76
C ALA A 396 5.06 12.10 9.69
N MET A 397 4.64 13.30 10.10
CA MET A 397 4.31 14.40 9.17
C MET A 397 5.53 14.87 8.38
N PHE A 398 6.68 15.09 9.04
CA PHE A 398 7.93 15.46 8.37
C PHE A 398 8.45 14.36 7.46
N SER A 399 8.26 13.10 7.82
CA SER A 399 8.55 11.97 6.93
C SER A 399 7.71 12.03 5.65
N SER A 400 6.42 12.36 5.78
CA SER A 400 5.52 12.52 4.64
C SER A 400 5.80 13.78 3.81
N LEU A 401 6.49 14.76 4.37
CA LEU A 401 6.98 15.95 3.66
C LEU A 401 8.26 15.70 2.85
N GLY A 402 8.86 14.52 3.00
CA GLY A 402 10.15 14.25 2.40
C GLY A 402 11.32 14.99 3.06
N LEU A 403 11.29 15.18 4.40
CA LEU A 403 12.40 15.84 5.11
C LEU A 403 13.67 14.98 5.06
N PRO A 404 14.83 15.53 4.64
CA PRO A 404 16.11 14.81 4.68
C PRO A 404 16.40 14.21 6.07
N GLY A 405 16.87 12.96 6.11
CA GLY A 405 17.08 12.22 7.36
C GLY A 405 15.89 11.33 7.75
N LEU A 406 14.76 11.44 7.06
CA LEU A 406 13.60 10.56 7.21
C LEU A 406 13.35 9.74 5.92
N ASN A 407 12.67 8.62 6.08
CA ASN A 407 12.47 7.64 5.01
C ASN A 407 11.77 8.22 3.76
N GLY A 408 10.80 9.12 3.92
CA GLY A 408 10.06 9.72 2.79
C GLY A 408 10.98 10.38 1.76
N PHE A 409 11.97 11.15 2.23
CA PHE A 409 12.93 11.84 1.37
C PHE A 409 13.65 10.88 0.39
N VAL A 410 14.10 9.73 0.87
CA VAL A 410 14.92 8.82 0.05
C VAL A 410 14.15 8.33 -1.18
N GLY A 411 12.88 7.91 -0.99
CA GLY A 411 12.03 7.44 -2.08
C GLY A 411 11.68 8.56 -3.06
N GLU A 412 11.20 9.68 -2.54
CA GLU A 412 10.76 10.83 -3.35
C GLU A 412 11.91 11.44 -4.13
N PHE A 413 13.04 11.69 -3.48
CA PHE A 413 14.22 12.24 -4.15
C PHE A 413 14.68 11.38 -5.34
N LEU A 414 14.74 10.05 -5.18
CA LEU A 414 15.13 9.16 -6.25
C LEU A 414 14.12 9.11 -7.40
N ILE A 415 12.81 9.15 -7.08
CA ILE A 415 11.77 9.25 -8.11
C ILE A 415 11.94 10.54 -8.89
N PHE A 416 11.99 11.69 -8.22
CA PHE A 416 12.10 12.99 -8.88
C PHE A 416 13.40 13.12 -9.68
N LYS A 417 14.54 12.66 -9.13
CA LYS A 417 15.83 12.64 -9.84
C LYS A 417 15.76 11.82 -11.13
N GLY A 418 15.29 10.57 -11.05
CA GLY A 418 15.20 9.70 -12.21
C GLY A 418 14.17 10.19 -13.23
N SER A 419 12.97 10.60 -12.76
CA SER A 419 11.92 11.11 -13.64
C SER A 419 12.29 12.42 -14.34
N PHE A 420 13.07 13.30 -13.69
CA PHE A 420 13.47 14.56 -14.28
C PHE A 420 14.35 14.35 -15.52
N ALA A 421 15.25 13.40 -15.48
CA ALA A 421 16.07 13.06 -16.64
C ALA A 421 15.25 12.50 -17.83
N MET A 422 14.11 11.87 -17.55
CA MET A 422 13.27 11.19 -18.54
C MET A 422 12.05 12.01 -19.00
N ALA A 423 11.48 12.82 -18.12
CA ALA A 423 10.23 13.58 -18.32
C ALA A 423 10.26 14.92 -17.58
N ALA A 424 11.25 15.79 -17.89
CA ALA A 424 11.55 17.02 -17.15
C ALA A 424 10.33 17.94 -16.92
N ALA A 425 9.54 18.21 -17.95
CA ALA A 425 8.40 19.11 -17.85
C ALA A 425 7.32 18.59 -16.88
N PHE A 426 6.97 17.31 -16.97
CA PHE A 426 6.00 16.68 -16.07
C PHE A 426 6.51 16.62 -14.64
N THR A 427 7.80 16.30 -14.48
CA THR A 427 8.46 16.25 -13.16
C THR A 427 8.52 17.64 -12.51
N ALA A 428 8.82 18.68 -13.28
CA ALA A 428 8.81 20.08 -12.78
C ALA A 428 7.43 20.49 -12.29
N ILE A 429 6.35 20.14 -13.01
CA ILE A 429 4.97 20.43 -12.58
C ILE A 429 4.62 19.60 -11.32
N ALA A 430 5.08 18.34 -11.23
CA ALA A 430 4.84 17.49 -10.07
C ALA A 430 5.45 18.06 -8.77
N VAL A 431 6.53 18.86 -8.83
CA VAL A 431 7.10 19.57 -7.66
C VAL A 431 6.08 20.52 -7.03
N ILE A 432 5.13 21.08 -7.79
CA ILE A 432 4.04 21.91 -7.24
C ILE A 432 3.22 21.08 -6.25
N GLY A 433 2.91 19.82 -6.56
CA GLY A 433 2.20 18.93 -5.65
C GLY A 433 2.97 18.66 -4.36
N LEU A 434 4.29 18.49 -4.44
CA LEU A 434 5.15 18.34 -3.26
C LEU A 434 5.09 19.59 -2.37
N LEU A 435 5.18 20.80 -2.96
CA LEU A 435 5.07 22.05 -2.23
C LEU A 435 3.71 22.20 -1.53
N VAL A 436 2.61 21.91 -2.24
CA VAL A 436 1.26 21.98 -1.65
C VAL A 436 1.11 20.96 -0.52
N THR A 437 1.65 19.75 -0.65
CA THR A 437 1.67 18.74 0.41
C THR A 437 2.38 19.27 1.66
N ALA A 438 3.52 19.94 1.48
CA ALA A 438 4.25 20.57 2.59
C ALA A 438 3.38 21.61 3.32
N ILE A 439 2.72 22.50 2.58
CA ILE A 439 1.85 23.51 3.14
C ILE A 439 0.67 22.87 3.91
N VAL A 440 0.06 21.81 3.39
CA VAL A 440 -1.06 21.10 4.05
C VAL A 440 -0.62 20.53 5.39
N PHE A 441 0.52 19.85 5.47
CA PHE A 441 1.02 19.28 6.72
C PHE A 441 1.45 20.38 7.71
N MET A 442 2.13 21.43 7.24
CA MET A 442 2.52 22.54 8.10
C MET A 442 1.30 23.25 8.71
N ARG A 443 0.24 23.47 7.90
CA ARG A 443 -1.04 23.98 8.40
C ARG A 443 -1.65 23.02 9.46
N ALA A 444 -1.67 21.73 9.20
CA ALA A 444 -2.19 20.75 10.15
C ALA A 444 -1.41 20.76 11.48
N MET A 445 -0.07 20.79 11.42
CA MET A 445 0.78 20.89 12.60
C MET A 445 0.51 22.17 13.39
N GLN A 446 0.43 23.31 12.69
CA GLN A 446 0.17 24.61 13.31
C GLN A 446 -1.21 24.61 13.99
N SER A 447 -2.26 24.12 13.33
CA SER A 447 -3.60 24.08 13.87
C SER A 447 -3.72 23.15 15.08
N LEU A 448 -3.13 21.95 15.03
CA LEU A 448 -3.23 20.95 16.08
C LEU A 448 -2.37 21.26 17.30
N PHE A 449 -1.12 21.69 17.09
CA PHE A 449 -0.09 21.70 18.12
C PHE A 449 0.15 23.08 18.73
N SER A 450 -0.05 24.15 17.93
CA SER A 450 0.27 25.51 18.33
C SER A 450 -0.98 26.27 18.82
N GLY A 451 -0.74 27.47 19.38
CA GLY A 451 -1.81 28.33 19.85
C GLY A 451 -2.29 28.04 21.27
N PRO A 452 -3.40 28.67 21.69
CA PRO A 452 -4.02 28.42 22.99
C PRO A 452 -4.58 27.00 23.04
N LEU A 453 -4.51 26.39 24.23
CA LEU A 453 -5.10 25.08 24.46
C LEU A 453 -6.62 25.16 24.32
N ALA A 454 -7.18 24.37 23.42
CA ALA A 454 -8.64 24.28 23.26
C ALA A 454 -9.26 23.70 24.54
N GLU A 455 -10.42 24.24 24.97
CA GLU A 455 -11.09 23.84 26.23
C GLU A 455 -11.34 22.33 26.28
N ASN A 456 -11.77 21.75 25.18
CA ASN A 456 -11.99 20.30 25.05
C ASN A 456 -10.70 19.47 25.14
N CYS A 457 -9.52 20.09 25.09
CA CYS A 457 -8.21 19.42 25.18
C CYS A 457 -7.55 19.53 26.58
N SER A 458 -8.15 20.20 27.53
CA SER A 458 -7.60 20.46 28.87
C SER A 458 -7.21 19.17 29.65
N ALA A 459 -7.95 18.08 29.50
CA ALA A 459 -7.69 16.77 30.11
C ALA A 459 -7.20 15.71 29.09
N PHE A 460 -6.58 16.13 27.98
CA PHE A 460 -6.11 15.21 26.94
C PHE A 460 -4.88 14.43 27.43
N PRO A 461 -4.91 13.08 27.49
CA PRO A 461 -3.78 12.29 27.97
C PRO A 461 -2.68 12.20 26.90
N ASP A 462 -1.42 12.17 27.30
CA ASP A 462 -0.30 11.90 26.39
C ASP A 462 -0.21 10.40 26.05
N LEU A 463 0.77 9.99 25.25
CA LEU A 463 0.96 8.61 24.79
C LEU A 463 1.08 7.62 25.95
N LEU A 464 0.19 6.65 25.96
CA LEU A 464 0.22 5.52 26.90
C LEU A 464 1.36 4.54 26.56
N ARG A 465 1.80 3.72 27.55
CA ARG A 465 2.87 2.74 27.33
C ARG A 465 2.59 1.80 26.15
N ARG A 466 1.35 1.30 26.01
CA ARG A 466 0.93 0.42 24.91
C ARG A 466 0.94 1.12 23.54
N GLU A 467 0.66 2.42 23.50
CA GLU A 467 0.67 3.21 22.27
C GLU A 467 2.11 3.47 21.81
N LYS A 468 3.03 3.70 22.76
CA LYS A 468 4.46 3.82 22.47
C LYS A 468 5.05 2.55 21.85
N LEU A 469 4.54 1.35 22.19
CA LEU A 469 4.96 0.09 21.57
C LEU A 469 4.66 0.03 20.06
N VAL A 470 3.68 0.78 19.57
CA VAL A 470 3.38 0.89 18.14
C VAL A 470 4.17 2.05 17.51
N VAL A 471 4.12 3.22 18.13
CA VAL A 471 4.65 4.46 17.55
C VAL A 471 6.19 4.46 17.51
N VAL A 472 6.86 4.12 18.61
CA VAL A 472 8.31 4.26 18.72
C VAL A 472 9.09 3.37 17.75
N PRO A 473 8.81 2.05 17.62
CA PRO A 473 9.54 1.22 16.67
C PRO A 473 9.38 1.69 15.21
N VAL A 474 8.16 2.10 14.83
CA VAL A 474 7.88 2.52 13.45
C VAL A 474 8.55 3.86 13.14
N THR A 475 8.52 4.81 14.06
CA THR A 475 9.19 6.11 13.85
C THR A 475 10.71 5.99 13.90
N LEU A 476 11.26 5.11 14.75
CA LEU A 476 12.70 4.80 14.70
C LEU A 476 13.10 4.15 13.36
N LEU A 477 12.25 3.29 12.80
CA LEU A 477 12.47 2.73 11.46
C LEU A 477 12.45 3.82 10.39
N MET A 478 11.60 4.86 10.50
CA MET A 478 11.62 6.01 9.58
C MET A 478 12.96 6.74 9.59
N PHE A 479 13.56 6.96 10.77
CA PHE A 479 14.90 7.53 10.89
C PHE A 479 15.96 6.58 10.34
N ALA A 480 15.91 5.29 10.68
CA ALA A 480 16.88 4.31 10.23
C ALA A 480 16.94 4.23 8.70
N ILE A 481 15.78 4.21 8.03
CA ILE A 481 15.70 4.21 6.56
C ILE A 481 16.19 5.56 5.98
N GLY A 482 15.87 6.67 6.63
CA GLY A 482 16.27 8.00 6.16
C GLY A 482 17.78 8.27 6.27
N ILE A 483 18.43 7.73 7.32
CA ILE A 483 19.86 7.95 7.60
C ILE A 483 20.73 6.87 6.93
N VAL A 484 20.30 5.61 6.96
CA VAL A 484 21.05 4.46 6.43
C VAL A 484 20.15 3.65 5.48
N PRO A 485 19.78 4.19 4.30
CA PRO A 485 18.87 3.51 3.37
C PRO A 485 19.46 2.23 2.77
N GLN A 486 20.76 2.04 2.85
CA GLN A 486 21.48 0.94 2.20
C GLN A 486 20.94 -0.44 2.57
N PHE A 487 20.50 -0.66 3.82
CA PHE A 487 19.97 -1.96 4.22
C PHE A 487 18.65 -2.31 3.49
N MET A 488 17.87 -1.27 3.09
CA MET A 488 16.69 -1.46 2.26
C MET A 488 17.05 -1.71 0.80
N PHE A 489 18.00 -0.93 0.25
CA PHE A 489 18.46 -1.12 -1.12
C PHE A 489 19.04 -2.52 -1.34
N ASN A 490 19.76 -3.07 -0.37
CA ASN A 490 20.30 -4.42 -0.43
C ASN A 490 19.22 -5.49 -0.67
N ILE A 491 17.96 -5.27 -0.23
CA ILE A 491 16.88 -6.23 -0.44
C ILE A 491 16.46 -6.31 -1.90
N PHE A 492 16.43 -5.18 -2.62
CA PHE A 492 15.79 -5.12 -3.93
C PHE A 492 16.68 -4.60 -5.08
N ASN A 493 17.91 -4.18 -4.81
CA ASN A 493 18.79 -3.58 -5.84
C ASN A 493 18.98 -4.51 -7.04
N THR A 494 19.23 -5.80 -6.82
CA THR A 494 19.39 -6.80 -7.88
C THR A 494 18.12 -6.92 -8.74
N THR A 495 16.94 -6.89 -8.10
CA THR A 495 15.64 -6.88 -8.79
C THR A 495 15.46 -5.61 -9.62
N VAL A 496 15.84 -4.44 -9.09
CA VAL A 496 15.77 -3.16 -9.82
C VAL A 496 16.67 -3.19 -11.05
N VAL A 497 17.91 -3.64 -10.90
CA VAL A 497 18.87 -3.75 -12.03
C VAL A 497 18.33 -4.69 -13.11
N HIS A 498 17.75 -5.82 -12.71
CA HIS A 498 17.15 -6.78 -13.63
C HIS A 498 15.93 -6.17 -14.35
N MET A 499 15.01 -5.54 -13.63
CA MET A 499 13.82 -4.89 -14.21
C MET A 499 14.17 -3.71 -15.10
N ALA A 500 15.16 -2.90 -14.73
CA ALA A 500 15.63 -1.81 -15.57
C ALA A 500 16.17 -2.28 -16.94
N ARG A 501 16.76 -3.49 -16.97
CA ARG A 501 17.19 -4.14 -18.25
C ARG A 501 16.02 -4.71 -19.04
N LEU A 502 14.92 -5.06 -18.35
CA LEU A 502 13.73 -5.59 -19.01
C LEU A 502 12.87 -4.49 -19.65
N LEU A 503 12.85 -3.31 -19.06
CA LEU A 503 12.00 -2.19 -19.44
C LEU A 503 12.69 -1.13 -20.31
N GLY A 504 14.01 -1.11 -20.37
CA GLY A 504 14.84 -0.25 -21.24
C GLY A 504 15.45 -1.03 -22.38
#